data_2f18dc5f4f4a32daf96c2046871e56ff
#
_entry.id   2f18dc5f4f4a32daf96c2046871e56ff
#
_cell.length_a   1.000
_cell.length_b   1.000
_cell.length_c   1.000
_cell.angle_alpha   90.00
_cell.angle_beta   90.00
_cell.angle_gamma   90.00
#
_symmetry.space_group_name_H-M   'P 1'
#
loop_
_entity.id
_entity.type
_entity.pdbx_description
1 polymer ?
#
loop_
_entity_poly.entity_id
_entity_poly.type
_entity_poly.pdbx_seq_one_letter_code
_entity_poly.pdbx_strand_id
1 'polypeptide(L)'
;PLLLLELAALGFLFVIVAVHRAPVALPRALAGAIGVLLVYPLGQLIPLPEPLWRALPGHGEYAAVLDRFAGSDGAGAWRAISVIPTATEYGWLALLPPLACLLGALRLSPDHAARLLLLLAMLAGAEGVLGLLQVGPSGGGMLYFGNEEPGQYVAIGTFVNRNHLAALLAMTLPVIVGLLVYSMRPGRHRHMQPAPP
;
A
#
# COMPACT_ATOMS: atom_id res chain seq x y z
N PRO A 1 15.42 -1.10 -2.58
CA PRO A 1 14.32 -2.09 -2.41
C PRO A 1 12.99 -1.60 -3.01
N LEU A 2 12.61 -0.31 -2.87
CA LEU A 2 11.35 0.24 -3.41
C LEU A 2 11.29 0.14 -4.93
N LEU A 3 12.35 0.51 -5.63
CA LEU A 3 12.41 0.43 -7.10
C LEU A 3 12.09 -0.97 -7.66
N LEU A 4 12.59 -2.02 -7.01
CA LEU A 4 12.30 -3.40 -7.41
C LEU A 4 10.82 -3.74 -7.24
N LEU A 5 10.20 -3.26 -6.16
CA LEU A 5 8.77 -3.45 -5.91
C LEU A 5 7.91 -2.72 -6.94
N GLU A 6 8.29 -1.50 -7.29
CA GLU A 6 7.61 -0.68 -8.31
C GLU A 6 7.74 -1.31 -9.70
N LEU A 7 8.93 -1.79 -10.06
CA LEU A 7 9.15 -2.51 -11.33
C LEU A 7 8.35 -3.82 -11.38
N ALA A 8 8.32 -4.58 -10.28
CA ALA A 8 7.50 -5.78 -10.19
C ALA A 8 6.01 -5.45 -10.32
N ALA A 9 5.53 -4.37 -9.69
CA ALA A 9 4.16 -3.91 -9.81
C ALA A 9 3.80 -3.50 -11.23
N LEU A 10 4.68 -2.78 -11.93
CA LEU A 10 4.51 -2.42 -13.34
C LEU A 10 4.44 -3.67 -14.23
N GLY A 11 5.35 -4.62 -14.03
CA GLY A 11 5.34 -5.90 -14.75
C GLY A 11 4.05 -6.67 -14.52
N PHE A 12 3.57 -6.73 -13.29
CA PHE A 12 2.32 -7.39 -12.93
C PHE A 12 1.10 -6.68 -13.54
N LEU A 13 1.04 -5.35 -13.49
CA LEU A 13 -0.01 -4.56 -14.15
C LEU A 13 -0.01 -4.80 -15.66
N PHE A 14 1.17 -4.83 -16.29
CA PHE A 14 1.28 -5.15 -17.72
C PHE A 14 0.71 -6.53 -18.03
N VAL A 15 1.06 -7.55 -17.24
CA VAL A 15 0.51 -8.92 -17.41
C VAL A 15 -1.01 -8.93 -17.23
N ILE A 16 -1.55 -8.24 -16.23
CA ILE A 16 -3.01 -8.15 -16.01
C ILE A 16 -3.69 -7.55 -17.24
N VAL A 17 -3.15 -6.47 -17.80
CA VAL A 17 -3.73 -5.80 -18.97
C VAL A 17 -3.58 -6.63 -20.24
N ALA A 18 -2.42 -7.26 -20.44
CA ALA A 18 -2.13 -8.05 -21.64
C ALA A 18 -2.91 -9.36 -21.72
N VAL A 19 -3.03 -10.05 -20.57
CA VAL A 19 -3.68 -11.38 -20.49
C VAL A 19 -5.20 -11.25 -20.36
N HIS A 20 -5.67 -10.28 -19.60
CA HIS A 20 -7.09 -10.09 -19.32
C HIS A 20 -7.66 -8.92 -20.12
N ARG A 21 -8.09 -9.17 -21.33
CA ARG A 21 -8.70 -8.17 -22.22
C ARG A 21 -10.07 -7.65 -21.76
N ALA A 22 -10.76 -8.39 -20.87
CA ALA A 22 -12.05 -7.94 -20.34
C ALA A 22 -11.85 -6.81 -19.31
N PRO A 23 -12.61 -5.71 -19.40
CA PRO A 23 -12.53 -4.62 -18.42
C PRO A 23 -12.89 -5.13 -17.02
N VAL A 24 -12.20 -4.64 -15.99
CA VAL A 24 -12.60 -4.87 -14.61
C VAL A 24 -13.85 -4.04 -14.32
N ALA A 25 -14.92 -4.68 -13.91
CA ALA A 25 -16.14 -3.97 -13.52
C ALA A 25 -15.91 -3.31 -12.14
N LEU A 26 -15.44 -2.08 -12.16
CA LEU A 26 -15.30 -1.26 -10.94
C LEU A 26 -16.57 -0.40 -10.75
N PRO A 27 -17.07 -0.28 -9.50
CA PRO A 27 -18.06 0.74 -9.18
C PRO A 27 -17.55 2.12 -9.61
N ARG A 28 -18.41 2.93 -10.23
CA ARG A 28 -18.01 4.25 -10.76
C ARG A 28 -17.32 5.14 -9.74
N ALA A 29 -17.82 5.12 -8.49
CA ALA A 29 -17.21 5.89 -7.39
C ALA A 29 -15.76 5.44 -7.10
N LEU A 30 -15.50 4.12 -7.08
CA LEU A 30 -14.16 3.57 -6.86
C LEU A 30 -13.23 3.87 -8.05
N ALA A 31 -13.71 3.72 -9.26
CA ALA A 31 -12.96 4.09 -10.47
C ALA A 31 -12.61 5.59 -10.47
N GLY A 32 -13.55 6.45 -10.09
CA GLY A 32 -13.31 7.88 -9.93
C GLY A 32 -12.27 8.20 -8.86
N ALA A 33 -12.37 7.56 -7.68
CA ALA A 33 -11.40 7.75 -6.60
C ALA A 33 -9.97 7.32 -7.02
N ILE A 34 -9.83 6.18 -7.69
CA ILE A 34 -8.54 5.72 -8.23
C ILE A 34 -8.02 6.72 -9.28
N GLY A 35 -8.91 7.18 -10.17
CA GLY A 35 -8.56 8.19 -11.17
C GLY A 35 -8.02 9.47 -10.54
N VAL A 36 -8.69 10.00 -9.51
CA VAL A 36 -8.23 11.18 -8.77
C VAL A 36 -6.88 10.92 -8.11
N LEU A 37 -6.70 9.79 -7.42
CA LEU A 37 -5.43 9.43 -6.78
C LEU A 37 -4.26 9.35 -7.77
N LEU A 38 -4.50 8.91 -8.99
CA LEU A 38 -3.46 8.81 -10.02
C LEU A 38 -3.20 10.14 -10.74
N VAL A 39 -4.25 10.91 -11.04
CA VAL A 39 -4.13 12.13 -11.85
C VAL A 39 -3.71 13.32 -11.00
N TYR A 40 -4.18 13.42 -9.75
CA TYR A 40 -3.89 14.56 -8.88
C TYR A 40 -2.39 14.80 -8.64
N PRO A 41 -1.57 13.80 -8.26
CA PRO A 41 -0.13 14.01 -8.11
C PRO A 41 0.58 14.38 -9.42
N LEU A 42 0.13 13.81 -10.56
CA LEU A 42 0.67 14.18 -11.87
C LEU A 42 0.35 15.64 -12.22
N GLY A 43 -0.84 16.11 -11.86
CA GLY A 43 -1.21 17.52 -11.98
C GLY A 43 -0.28 18.45 -11.18
N GLN A 44 0.20 18.00 -10.02
CA GLN A 44 1.13 18.77 -9.21
C GLN A 44 2.54 18.87 -9.80
N LEU A 45 2.88 18.03 -10.76
CA LEU A 45 4.17 18.09 -11.47
C LEU A 45 4.15 19.05 -12.66
N ILE A 46 2.99 19.62 -13.00
CA ILE A 46 2.89 20.61 -14.09
C ILE A 46 3.76 21.83 -13.75
N PRO A 47 4.69 22.21 -14.66
CA PRO A 47 5.52 23.37 -14.42
C PRO A 47 4.72 24.66 -14.63
N LEU A 48 4.85 25.60 -13.72
CA LEU A 48 4.30 26.96 -13.79
C LEU A 48 5.41 27.98 -13.91
N PRO A 49 5.16 29.11 -14.60
CA PRO A 49 6.03 30.27 -14.53
C PRO A 49 6.19 30.76 -13.10
N GLU A 50 7.37 31.21 -12.74
CA GLU A 50 7.71 31.61 -11.37
C GLU A 50 6.71 32.59 -10.72
N PRO A 51 6.21 33.64 -11.40
CA PRO A 51 5.24 34.55 -10.80
C PRO A 51 3.93 33.85 -10.39
N LEU A 52 3.45 32.92 -11.21
CA LEU A 52 2.25 32.12 -10.88
C LEU A 52 2.54 31.13 -9.75
N TRP A 53 3.71 30.50 -9.77
CA TRP A 53 4.12 29.57 -8.72
C TRP A 53 4.21 30.26 -7.35
N ARG A 54 4.78 31.48 -7.29
CA ARG A 54 4.88 32.28 -6.06
C ARG A 54 3.52 32.74 -5.53
N ALA A 55 2.52 32.92 -6.41
CA ALA A 55 1.17 33.35 -6.05
C ALA A 55 0.33 32.21 -5.45
N LEU A 56 0.76 30.96 -5.55
CA LEU A 56 0.03 29.84 -4.97
C LEU A 56 0.05 29.89 -3.43
N PRO A 57 -1.06 29.50 -2.77
CA PRO A 57 -1.12 29.44 -1.32
C PRO A 57 0.00 28.55 -0.73
N GLY A 58 0.73 29.05 0.26
CA GLY A 58 1.81 28.34 0.93
C GLY A 58 3.17 28.36 0.21
N HIS A 59 3.26 28.84 -1.04
CA HIS A 59 4.52 28.87 -1.79
C HIS A 59 5.41 30.07 -1.43
N GLY A 60 4.87 31.14 -0.85
CA GLY A 60 5.62 32.35 -0.52
C GLY A 60 6.77 32.11 0.46
N GLU A 61 6.59 31.26 1.46
CA GLU A 61 7.64 30.90 2.42
C GLU A 61 8.79 30.15 1.75
N TYR A 62 8.46 29.18 0.88
CA TYR A 62 9.46 28.44 0.10
C TYR A 62 10.18 29.34 -0.90
N ALA A 63 9.48 30.31 -1.52
CA ALA A 63 10.08 31.30 -2.36
C ALA A 63 11.13 32.14 -1.61
N ALA A 64 10.79 32.59 -0.40
CA ALA A 64 11.71 33.34 0.46
C ALA A 64 12.96 32.55 0.84
N VAL A 65 12.81 31.24 1.08
CA VAL A 65 13.97 30.35 1.34
C VAL A 65 14.81 30.18 0.08
N LEU A 66 14.18 29.94 -1.06
CA LEU A 66 14.90 29.80 -2.34
C LEU A 66 15.67 31.06 -2.72
N ASP A 67 15.10 32.26 -2.49
CA ASP A 67 15.76 33.55 -2.77
C ASP A 67 17.05 33.71 -1.94
N ARG A 68 17.11 33.12 -0.75
CA ARG A 68 18.31 33.15 0.11
C ARG A 68 19.44 32.25 -0.41
N PHE A 69 19.11 31.15 -1.09
CA PHE A 69 20.09 30.15 -1.50
C PHE A 69 20.43 30.18 -3.00
N ALA A 70 19.50 30.60 -3.86
CA ALA A 70 19.67 30.49 -5.32
C ALA A 70 20.28 31.74 -5.97
N GLY A 71 20.44 32.87 -5.26
CA GLY A 71 20.90 34.11 -5.86
C GLY A 71 20.01 34.57 -7.03
N SER A 72 20.56 35.37 -7.94
CA SER A 72 19.84 35.89 -9.13
C SER A 72 19.63 34.87 -10.26
N ASP A 73 20.25 33.69 -10.18
CA ASP A 73 20.24 32.69 -11.27
C ASP A 73 18.94 31.91 -11.42
N GLY A 74 18.01 32.07 -10.48
CA GLY A 74 16.70 31.40 -10.47
C GLY A 74 15.53 32.22 -11.03
N ALA A 75 15.76 33.49 -11.43
CA ALA A 75 14.70 34.35 -11.93
C ALA A 75 14.17 33.89 -13.27
N GLY A 76 12.86 33.61 -13.36
CA GLY A 76 12.18 33.15 -14.58
C GLY A 76 12.15 31.66 -14.79
N ALA A 77 12.63 30.85 -13.85
CA ALA A 77 12.56 29.40 -13.96
C ALA A 77 11.12 28.86 -13.84
N TRP A 78 10.80 27.88 -14.67
CA TRP A 78 9.55 27.12 -14.54
C TRP A 78 9.66 26.15 -13.37
N ARG A 79 8.68 26.13 -12.51
CA ARG A 79 8.66 25.29 -11.29
C ARG A 79 7.40 24.46 -11.23
N ALA A 80 7.51 23.18 -10.87
CA ALA A 80 6.36 22.34 -10.65
C ALA A 80 5.45 22.93 -9.55
N ILE A 81 4.14 22.72 -9.65
CA ILE A 81 3.18 23.11 -8.62
C ILE A 81 3.60 22.53 -7.26
N SER A 82 4.06 21.28 -7.26
CA SER A 82 4.62 20.67 -6.05
C SER A 82 5.89 21.40 -5.60
N VAL A 83 5.95 21.71 -4.30
CA VAL A 83 7.13 22.31 -3.65
C VAL A 83 8.33 21.35 -3.67
N ILE A 84 8.07 20.05 -3.58
CA ILE A 84 9.09 19.00 -3.63
C ILE A 84 8.70 17.98 -4.71
N PRO A 85 8.99 18.26 -6.00
CA PRO A 85 8.57 17.42 -7.13
C PRO A 85 9.02 15.98 -7.01
N THR A 86 10.25 15.74 -6.58
CA THR A 86 10.81 14.39 -6.39
C THR A 86 10.02 13.58 -5.36
N ALA A 87 9.56 14.19 -4.26
CA ALA A 87 8.72 13.51 -3.29
C ALA A 87 7.35 13.17 -3.88
N THR A 88 6.79 14.03 -4.74
CA THR A 88 5.54 13.77 -5.46
C THR A 88 5.69 12.63 -6.45
N GLU A 89 6.79 12.57 -7.19
CA GLU A 89 7.11 11.47 -8.11
C GLU A 89 7.23 10.13 -7.37
N TYR A 90 8.01 10.09 -6.28
CA TYR A 90 8.12 8.87 -5.46
C TYR A 90 6.79 8.48 -4.82
N GLY A 91 6.01 9.45 -4.34
CA GLY A 91 4.68 9.21 -3.80
C GLY A 91 3.72 8.63 -4.84
N TRP A 92 3.80 9.11 -6.09
CA TRP A 92 3.00 8.59 -7.19
C TRP A 92 3.42 7.15 -7.56
N LEU A 93 4.72 6.88 -7.67
CA LEU A 93 5.24 5.53 -7.93
C LEU A 93 4.83 4.55 -6.82
N ALA A 94 4.82 4.99 -5.57
CA ALA A 94 4.38 4.18 -4.43
C ALA A 94 2.90 3.77 -4.48
N LEU A 95 2.06 4.38 -5.34
CA LEU A 95 0.68 3.95 -5.58
C LEU A 95 0.59 2.72 -6.48
N LEU A 96 1.63 2.42 -7.27
CA LEU A 96 1.59 1.30 -8.23
C LEU A 96 1.46 -0.08 -7.57
N PRO A 97 2.21 -0.43 -6.50
CA PRO A 97 2.06 -1.72 -5.84
C PRO A 97 0.66 -1.98 -5.28
N PRO A 98 0.03 -1.08 -4.50
CA PRO A 98 -1.33 -1.31 -4.00
C PRO A 98 -2.37 -1.35 -5.13
N LEU A 99 -2.19 -0.57 -6.19
CA LEU A 99 -3.05 -0.62 -7.38
C LEU A 99 -2.93 -1.98 -8.09
N ALA A 100 -1.71 -2.48 -8.26
CA ALA A 100 -1.46 -3.79 -8.84
C ALA A 100 -2.11 -4.91 -8.03
N CYS A 101 -1.97 -4.87 -6.70
CA CYS A 101 -2.63 -5.82 -5.79
C CYS A 101 -4.16 -5.73 -5.90
N LEU A 102 -4.72 -4.53 -5.92
CA LEU A 102 -6.17 -4.32 -6.06
C LEU A 102 -6.70 -4.91 -7.37
N LEU A 103 -6.08 -4.54 -8.50
CA LEU A 103 -6.51 -5.02 -9.81
C LEU A 103 -6.31 -6.53 -9.97
N GLY A 104 -5.23 -7.08 -9.41
CA GLY A 104 -4.99 -8.51 -9.34
C GLY A 104 -6.05 -9.24 -8.51
N ALA A 105 -6.36 -8.73 -7.32
CA ALA A 105 -7.36 -9.30 -6.43
C ALA A 105 -8.76 -9.34 -7.08
N LEU A 106 -9.12 -8.29 -7.82
CA LEU A 106 -10.40 -8.22 -8.56
C LEU A 106 -10.52 -9.24 -9.70
N ARG A 107 -9.42 -9.87 -10.09
CA ARG A 107 -9.39 -10.92 -11.11
C ARG A 107 -9.43 -12.34 -10.54
N LEU A 108 -9.30 -12.47 -9.23
CA LEU A 108 -9.34 -13.77 -8.58
C LEU A 108 -10.75 -14.36 -8.59
N SER A 109 -10.84 -15.67 -8.82
CA SER A 109 -12.09 -16.39 -8.55
C SER A 109 -12.36 -16.41 -7.03
N PRO A 110 -13.61 -16.56 -6.60
CA PRO A 110 -13.94 -16.60 -5.18
C PRO A 110 -13.13 -17.62 -4.37
N ASP A 111 -12.83 -18.78 -4.96
CA ASP A 111 -12.04 -19.83 -4.31
C ASP A 111 -10.56 -19.45 -4.16
N HIS A 112 -9.97 -18.82 -5.18
CA HIS A 112 -8.61 -18.31 -5.10
C HIS A 112 -8.50 -17.13 -4.12
N ALA A 113 -9.49 -16.23 -4.12
CA ALA A 113 -9.56 -15.14 -3.15
C ALA A 113 -9.66 -15.67 -1.72
N ALA A 114 -10.51 -16.67 -1.45
CA ALA A 114 -10.63 -17.30 -0.13
C ALA A 114 -9.32 -17.97 0.32
N ARG A 115 -8.61 -18.66 -0.58
CA ARG A 115 -7.30 -19.26 -0.29
C ARG A 115 -6.25 -18.19 0.03
N LEU A 116 -6.21 -17.10 -0.76
CA LEU A 116 -5.29 -15.98 -0.51
C LEU A 116 -5.57 -15.34 0.84
N LEU A 117 -6.84 -15.07 1.16
CA LEU A 117 -7.24 -14.51 2.45
C LEU A 117 -6.88 -15.43 3.61
N LEU A 118 -7.04 -16.76 3.45
CA LEU A 118 -6.62 -17.73 4.46
C LEU A 118 -5.10 -17.72 4.66
N LEU A 119 -4.32 -17.67 3.58
CA LEU A 119 -2.85 -17.56 3.66
C LEU A 119 -2.43 -16.28 4.39
N LEU A 120 -3.06 -15.14 4.08
CA LEU A 120 -2.79 -13.86 4.77
C LEU A 120 -3.15 -13.95 6.25
N ALA A 121 -4.28 -14.61 6.59
CA ALA A 121 -4.69 -14.82 7.98
C ALA A 121 -3.70 -15.71 8.74
N MET A 122 -3.20 -16.78 8.12
CA MET A 122 -2.17 -17.64 8.71
C MET A 122 -0.85 -16.88 8.92
N LEU A 123 -0.43 -16.09 7.93
CA LEU A 123 0.77 -15.26 8.04
C LEU A 123 0.64 -14.25 9.18
N ALA A 124 -0.48 -13.53 9.25
CA ALA A 124 -0.73 -12.59 10.34
C ALA A 124 -0.79 -13.28 11.71
N GLY A 125 -1.35 -14.50 11.78
CA GLY A 125 -1.32 -15.31 13.00
C GLY A 125 0.10 -15.67 13.43
N ALA A 126 0.95 -16.09 12.47
CA ALA A 126 2.36 -16.39 12.73
C ALA A 126 3.13 -15.15 13.20
N GLU A 127 2.91 -14.00 12.56
CA GLU A 127 3.49 -12.71 12.98
C GLU A 127 3.01 -12.31 14.38
N GLY A 128 1.74 -12.53 14.70
CA GLY A 128 1.19 -12.28 16.05
C GLY A 128 1.83 -13.18 17.13
N VAL A 129 2.00 -14.47 16.85
CA VAL A 129 2.69 -15.41 17.73
C VAL A 129 4.15 -15.00 17.93
N LEU A 130 4.85 -14.64 16.84
CA LEU A 130 6.23 -14.15 16.91
C LEU A 130 6.31 -12.89 17.79
N GLY A 131 5.40 -11.92 17.60
CA GLY A 131 5.32 -10.73 18.43
C GLY A 131 5.11 -11.04 19.90
N LEU A 132 4.25 -12.02 20.25
CA LEU A 132 4.06 -12.47 21.62
C LEU A 132 5.33 -13.10 22.20
N LEU A 133 6.05 -13.91 21.43
CA LEU A 133 7.33 -14.50 21.86
C LEU A 133 8.40 -13.44 22.10
N GLN A 134 8.39 -12.35 21.33
CA GLN A 134 9.32 -11.24 21.51
C GLN A 134 9.11 -10.50 22.83
N VAL A 135 7.87 -10.42 23.34
CA VAL A 135 7.50 -9.72 24.59
C VAL A 135 7.51 -10.64 25.82
N GLY A 136 7.68 -11.94 25.66
CA GLY A 136 7.49 -12.99 26.65
C GLY A 136 7.93 -12.68 28.09
N PRO A 137 7.41 -13.43 29.10
CA PRO A 137 7.48 -13.07 30.53
C PRO A 137 8.88 -13.03 31.14
N SER A 138 9.90 -13.52 30.43
CA SER A 138 11.30 -13.50 30.89
C SER A 138 12.07 -12.23 30.52
N GLY A 139 11.43 -11.22 29.95
CA GLY A 139 12.07 -9.94 29.58
C GLY A 139 13.27 -10.07 28.62
N GLY A 140 13.45 -11.22 28.04
CA GLY A 140 14.63 -11.54 27.28
C GLY A 140 14.31 -11.82 25.82
N GLY A 141 13.82 -10.85 25.08
CA GLY A 141 13.78 -10.77 23.63
C GLY A 141 14.15 -11.98 22.78
N MET A 142 13.57 -13.15 23.10
CA MET A 142 13.77 -14.33 22.29
C MET A 142 13.25 -14.02 20.88
N LEU A 143 14.09 -14.20 19.86
CA LEU A 143 13.76 -13.90 18.47
C LEU A 143 13.60 -12.39 18.16
N TYR A 144 14.23 -11.52 18.94
CA TYR A 144 14.31 -10.10 18.61
C TYR A 144 15.49 -9.86 17.65
N PHE A 145 15.21 -9.30 16.48
CA PHE A 145 16.20 -9.06 15.42
C PHE A 145 16.70 -7.60 15.38
N GLY A 146 16.38 -6.80 16.40
CA GLY A 146 16.76 -5.39 16.50
C GLY A 146 17.84 -5.13 17.55
N ASN A 147 18.54 -3.99 17.43
CA ASN A 147 19.52 -3.49 18.40
C ASN A 147 18.85 -2.67 19.51
N GLU A 148 17.83 -3.20 20.17
CA GLU A 148 17.13 -2.49 21.22
C GLU A 148 17.79 -2.69 22.57
N GLU A 149 17.70 -1.68 23.44
CA GLU A 149 18.19 -1.72 24.81
C GLU A 149 17.49 -2.83 25.62
N PRO A 150 18.20 -3.61 26.43
CA PRO A 150 17.60 -4.64 27.28
C PRO A 150 16.48 -4.06 28.17
N GLY A 151 15.26 -4.64 28.06
CA GLY A 151 14.10 -4.21 28.84
C GLY A 151 13.07 -3.36 28.11
N GLN A 152 13.28 -3.01 26.84
CA GLN A 152 12.31 -2.29 26.01
C GLN A 152 11.74 -3.14 24.87
N TYR A 153 11.58 -4.44 25.10
CA TYR A 153 11.07 -5.34 24.07
C TYR A 153 9.60 -5.06 23.75
N VAL A 154 9.32 -4.76 22.50
CA VAL A 154 7.99 -4.53 21.97
C VAL A 154 7.68 -5.57 20.90
N ALA A 155 6.43 -6.00 20.81
CA ALA A 155 6.00 -6.89 19.74
C ALA A 155 6.10 -6.17 18.39
N ILE A 156 7.01 -6.60 17.53
CA ILE A 156 7.17 -6.08 16.17
C ILE A 156 7.00 -7.16 15.10
N GLY A 157 7.02 -8.45 15.48
CA GLY A 157 7.07 -9.56 14.53
C GLY A 157 8.35 -9.48 13.68
N THR A 158 8.23 -9.64 12.38
CA THR A 158 9.32 -9.42 11.42
C THR A 158 9.40 -7.97 10.92
N PHE A 159 8.51 -7.07 11.37
CA PHE A 159 8.50 -5.67 10.96
C PHE A 159 9.52 -4.85 11.76
N VAL A 160 10.00 -3.78 11.14
CA VAL A 160 10.86 -2.79 11.81
C VAL A 160 10.06 -1.92 12.80
N ASN A 161 8.75 -1.77 12.56
CA ASN A 161 7.89 -0.88 13.33
C ASN A 161 6.67 -1.63 13.86
N ARG A 162 6.46 -1.57 15.19
CA ARG A 162 5.28 -2.15 15.88
C ARG A 162 3.94 -1.74 15.28
N ASN A 163 3.85 -0.53 14.72
CA ASN A 163 2.61 -0.05 14.11
C ASN A 163 2.25 -0.84 12.85
N HIS A 164 3.23 -1.37 12.11
CA HIS A 164 2.98 -2.20 10.95
C HIS A 164 2.43 -3.58 11.34
N LEU A 165 2.95 -4.18 12.41
CA LEU A 165 2.39 -5.41 12.98
C LEU A 165 0.95 -5.17 13.44
N ALA A 166 0.71 -4.10 14.21
CA ALA A 166 -0.62 -3.75 14.70
C ALA A 166 -1.61 -3.53 13.53
N ALA A 167 -1.19 -2.83 12.47
CA ALA A 167 -2.01 -2.61 11.28
C ALA A 167 -2.32 -3.93 10.56
N LEU A 168 -1.34 -4.83 10.39
CA LEU A 168 -1.55 -6.15 9.79
C LEU A 168 -2.60 -6.95 10.59
N LEU A 169 -2.46 -7.03 11.91
CA LEU A 169 -3.38 -7.76 12.78
C LEU A 169 -4.78 -7.15 12.75
N ALA A 170 -4.89 -5.81 12.83
CA ALA A 170 -6.16 -5.10 12.77
C ALA A 170 -6.90 -5.31 11.44
N MET A 171 -6.18 -5.30 10.31
CA MET A 171 -6.78 -5.57 9.00
C MET A 171 -7.17 -7.04 8.81
N THR A 172 -6.44 -7.96 9.43
CA THR A 172 -6.68 -9.40 9.26
C THR A 172 -7.85 -9.89 10.12
N LEU A 173 -8.12 -9.26 11.27
CA LEU A 173 -9.22 -9.67 12.16
C LEU A 173 -10.58 -9.73 11.45
N PRO A 174 -11.05 -8.68 10.73
CA PRO A 174 -12.33 -8.75 10.01
C PRO A 174 -12.31 -9.77 8.88
N VAL A 175 -11.14 -10.04 8.28
CA VAL A 175 -10.99 -11.09 7.26
C VAL A 175 -11.24 -12.46 7.86
N ILE A 176 -10.64 -12.76 9.03
CA ILE A 176 -10.86 -14.03 9.74
C ILE A 176 -12.34 -14.20 10.08
N VAL A 177 -12.99 -13.17 10.63
CA VAL A 177 -14.42 -13.20 10.94
C VAL A 177 -15.23 -13.46 9.67
N GLY A 178 -14.92 -12.77 8.57
CA GLY A 178 -15.57 -12.97 7.28
C GLY A 178 -15.42 -14.39 6.74
N LEU A 179 -14.23 -15.00 6.84
CA LEU A 179 -13.97 -16.37 6.43
C LEU A 179 -14.74 -17.38 7.31
N LEU A 180 -14.80 -17.14 8.63
CA LEU A 180 -15.60 -17.97 9.54
C LEU A 180 -17.08 -17.93 9.16
N VAL A 181 -17.66 -16.75 9.02
CA VAL A 181 -19.06 -16.59 8.59
C VAL A 181 -19.31 -17.25 7.24
N TYR A 182 -18.37 -17.10 6.30
CA TYR A 182 -18.47 -17.72 4.98
C TYR A 182 -18.43 -19.25 5.06
N SER A 183 -17.59 -19.83 5.91
CA SER A 183 -17.48 -21.29 6.13
C SER A 183 -18.72 -21.89 6.78
N MET A 184 -19.43 -21.10 7.62
CA MET A 184 -20.64 -21.54 8.34
C MET A 184 -21.92 -21.49 7.50
N ARG A 185 -21.89 -20.94 6.26
CA ARG A 185 -23.08 -20.87 5.41
C ARG A 185 -23.53 -22.26 4.97
N PRO A 186 -24.79 -22.67 5.27
CA PRO A 186 -25.34 -23.95 4.82
C PRO A 186 -25.49 -23.94 3.30
N GLY A 187 -24.91 -24.91 2.61
CA GLY A 187 -25.09 -25.09 1.16
C GLY A 187 -23.83 -25.39 0.35
N ARG A 188 -22.64 -25.19 0.92
CA ARG A 188 -21.37 -25.46 0.21
C ARG A 188 -21.07 -26.95 -0.04
N HIS A 189 -21.66 -27.84 0.78
CA HIS A 189 -21.47 -29.30 0.64
C HIS A 189 -22.29 -29.94 -0.48
N ARG A 190 -23.24 -29.24 -1.11
CA ARG A 190 -24.10 -29.82 -2.16
C ARG A 190 -23.42 -29.93 -3.54
N HIS A 191 -22.34 -29.22 -3.79
CA HIS A 191 -21.65 -29.25 -5.09
C HIS A 191 -20.54 -30.31 -5.18
N MET A 192 -20.31 -31.09 -4.12
CA MET A 192 -19.33 -32.20 -4.12
C MET A 192 -19.96 -33.59 -4.28
N GLN A 193 -21.27 -33.68 -4.49
CA GLN A 193 -21.87 -34.97 -4.85
C GLN A 193 -21.63 -35.22 -6.34
N PRO A 194 -20.91 -36.28 -6.71
CA PRO A 194 -20.85 -36.73 -8.11
C PRO A 194 -22.25 -37.05 -8.58
N ALA A 195 -22.53 -36.70 -9.84
CA ALA A 195 -23.79 -37.03 -10.47
C ALA A 195 -24.04 -38.54 -10.32
N PRO A 196 -25.26 -38.99 -9.98
CA PRO A 196 -25.60 -40.38 -9.92
C PRO A 196 -25.39 -41.04 -11.31
N PRO A 197 -24.95 -42.30 -11.38
CA PRO A 197 -24.65 -43.03 -12.61
C PRO A 197 -25.86 -43.16 -13.54
#